data_3a0920ef084bbdf95b81b63405085897
#
_entry.id   3a0920ef084bbdf95b81b63405085897
#
_cell.length_a   1.000
_cell.length_b   1.000
_cell.length_c   1.000
_cell.angle_alpha   90.00
_cell.angle_beta   90.00
_cell.angle_gamma   90.00
#
_symmetry.space_group_name_H-M   'P 1'
#
loop_
_entity.id
_entity.type
_entity.pdbx_description
1 polymer ?
#
loop_
_entity_poly.entity_id
_entity_poly.type
_entity_poly.pdbx_seq_one_letter_code
_entity_poly.pdbx_strand_id
1 'polypeptide(L)'
;MSKLMNMKDIARRFVENPLLMPKDLWPSSEELQVICLLNPGVFTFEGRTWLLVRVAESIAQKEGVIFFPVVNASGKMEIIEVPLNDPDLVAADPRIITYKGLGYLTTISHLRLLCSDDGIHFYEPEGYNLMTGQGDLEHFGIEDCRVSKIDDSYYLTYTAVSQSGVGVGLKITKDWKNLESKGMILPPHNKDCAIFEERINGKYYALHRPSSLGIGGNYIWLAESPDGVHWGNHKCIVKTRPGMWDSARIGAGAAPIKTAQGWLEIYHGATAEHRYCLGAFLMDINDPSKVISRTADPIMVPTENYELSGFFGHVVFTNGHVVNGDELTIYYGAADEFICGARFSIKEIMSMLR
;
A
#
# COMPACT_ATOMS: atom_id res chain seq x y z
N MET A 1 -17.38 21.75 -3.26
CA MET A 1 -16.12 22.11 -2.55
C MET A 1 -16.29 22.41 -1.05
N SER A 2 -17.39 22.99 -0.58
CA SER A 2 -17.49 23.49 0.82
C SER A 2 -17.74 22.44 1.93
N LYS A 3 -18.22 21.25 1.63
CA LYS A 3 -18.58 20.23 2.64
C LYS A 3 -17.39 19.38 3.14
N LEU A 4 -16.35 19.21 2.31
CA LEU A 4 -15.15 18.43 2.67
C LEU A 4 -14.14 19.21 3.53
N MET A 5 -14.19 20.53 3.55
CA MET A 5 -13.29 21.38 4.33
C MET A 5 -13.58 21.40 5.85
N ASN A 6 -14.76 20.92 6.29
CA ASN A 6 -15.19 20.94 7.71
C ASN A 6 -15.39 19.52 8.29
N MET A 7 -14.81 18.48 7.67
CA MET A 7 -14.89 17.12 8.20
C MET A 7 -13.96 17.00 9.41
N LYS A 8 -14.52 16.55 10.53
CA LYS A 8 -13.80 16.39 11.78
C LYS A 8 -12.96 15.12 11.73
N ASP A 9 -11.66 15.30 11.69
CA ASP A 9 -10.64 14.27 11.76
C ASP A 9 -10.47 13.81 13.23
N ILE A 10 -10.37 12.51 13.47
CA ILE A 10 -10.11 11.93 14.80
C ILE A 10 -8.66 11.43 14.97
N ALA A 11 -7.83 11.62 13.95
CA ALA A 11 -6.44 11.23 13.98
C ALA A 11 -5.63 12.11 14.93
N ARG A 12 -4.86 11.47 15.81
CA ARG A 12 -3.86 12.11 16.68
C ARG A 12 -2.49 11.90 16.05
N ARG A 13 -2.12 12.82 15.15
CA ARG A 13 -0.84 12.79 14.45
C ARG A 13 0.34 12.91 15.41
N PHE A 14 1.43 12.23 15.10
CA PHE A 14 2.66 12.38 15.88
C PHE A 14 3.24 13.78 15.71
N VAL A 15 3.80 14.31 16.78
CA VAL A 15 4.46 15.64 16.77
C VAL A 15 5.73 15.61 15.92
N GLU A 16 6.34 14.42 15.83
CA GLU A 16 7.59 14.15 15.10
C GLU A 16 7.39 13.98 13.59
N ASN A 17 6.14 14.01 13.11
CA ASN A 17 5.88 13.87 11.67
C ASN A 17 6.52 14.99 10.83
N PRO A 18 7.08 14.67 9.63
CA PRO A 18 7.25 13.33 9.07
C PRO A 18 8.31 12.50 9.78
N LEU A 19 8.03 11.20 10.02
CA LEU A 19 8.96 10.26 10.66
C LEU A 19 10.13 9.89 9.75
N LEU A 20 9.87 9.81 8.43
CA LEU A 20 10.87 9.50 7.41
C LEU A 20 10.61 10.31 6.14
N MET A 21 11.68 10.76 5.53
CA MET A 21 11.71 11.52 4.27
C MET A 21 12.68 10.86 3.27
N PRO A 22 12.55 11.12 1.97
CA PRO A 22 13.45 10.55 0.95
C PRO A 22 14.95 10.70 1.26
N LYS A 23 15.35 11.84 1.81
CA LYS A 23 16.74 12.14 2.20
C LYS A 23 17.31 11.28 3.34
N ASP A 24 16.45 10.59 4.09
CA ASP A 24 16.84 9.78 5.25
C ASP A 24 17.30 8.37 4.84
N LEU A 25 17.12 8.00 3.57
CA LEU A 25 17.58 6.72 3.03
C LEU A 25 18.56 6.92 1.88
N TRP A 26 19.60 6.10 1.86
CA TRP A 26 20.54 6.04 0.74
C TRP A 26 19.91 5.33 -0.47
N PRO A 27 20.18 5.79 -1.70
CA PRO A 27 19.70 5.09 -2.90
C PRO A 27 20.30 3.69 -3.00
N SER A 28 19.58 2.79 -3.68
CA SER A 28 20.01 1.38 -3.86
C SER A 28 21.21 1.24 -4.80
N SER A 29 21.50 2.25 -5.61
CA SER A 29 22.72 2.37 -6.44
C SER A 29 23.11 3.84 -6.61
N GLU A 30 24.39 4.08 -7.01
CA GLU A 30 24.91 5.43 -7.24
C GLU A 30 24.22 6.19 -8.39
N GLU A 31 23.53 5.49 -9.28
CA GLU A 31 22.84 6.05 -10.44
C GLU A 31 21.42 6.49 -10.12
N LEU A 32 20.90 6.10 -8.96
CA LEU A 32 19.53 6.36 -8.54
C LEU A 32 19.43 7.47 -7.48
N GLN A 33 18.24 8.01 -7.37
CA GLN A 33 17.85 8.95 -6.33
C GLN A 33 16.55 8.47 -5.69
N VAL A 34 16.47 8.46 -4.36
CA VAL A 34 15.23 8.20 -3.63
C VAL A 34 14.30 9.39 -3.85
N ILE A 35 13.14 9.14 -4.45
CA ILE A 35 12.16 10.17 -4.76
C ILE A 35 11.02 10.18 -3.75
N CYS A 36 10.54 8.99 -3.36
CA CYS A 36 9.39 8.85 -2.46
C CYS A 36 9.61 7.72 -1.47
N LEU A 37 9.09 7.91 -0.26
CA LEU A 37 8.83 6.85 0.71
C LEU A 37 7.31 6.70 0.84
N LEU A 38 6.79 5.49 0.61
CA LEU A 38 5.35 5.28 0.47
C LEU A 38 4.88 4.12 1.35
N ASN A 39 3.69 4.24 1.84
CA ASN A 39 2.74 3.22 2.26
C ASN A 39 3.35 1.98 2.93
N PRO A 40 3.93 2.08 4.12
CA PRO A 40 4.64 0.96 4.73
C PRO A 40 3.68 -0.14 5.17
N GLY A 41 4.05 -1.40 4.90
CA GLY A 41 3.56 -2.52 5.68
C GLY A 41 4.12 -2.43 7.10
N VAL A 42 3.32 -2.77 8.11
CA VAL A 42 3.71 -2.62 9.52
C VAL A 42 3.51 -3.93 10.26
N PHE A 43 4.44 -4.27 11.13
CA PHE A 43 4.37 -5.47 11.95
C PHE A 43 5.23 -5.33 13.20
N THR A 44 5.02 -6.25 14.14
CA THR A 44 5.88 -6.38 15.32
C THR A 44 6.74 -7.65 15.20
N PHE A 45 8.04 -7.50 15.43
CA PHE A 45 8.98 -8.62 15.42
C PHE A 45 10.09 -8.35 16.45
N GLU A 46 10.42 -9.35 17.27
CA GLU A 46 11.42 -9.26 18.34
C GLU A 46 11.22 -8.06 19.29
N GLY A 47 9.96 -7.74 19.60
CA GLY A 47 9.60 -6.66 20.53
C GLY A 47 9.70 -5.26 19.97
N ARG A 48 10.01 -5.10 18.68
CA ARG A 48 10.13 -3.83 17.99
C ARG A 48 8.99 -3.60 17.00
N THR A 49 8.76 -2.34 16.64
CA THR A 49 7.93 -1.96 15.49
C THR A 49 8.77 -1.95 14.23
N TRP A 50 8.29 -2.62 13.20
CA TRP A 50 8.94 -2.71 11.90
C TRP A 50 8.06 -2.14 10.81
N LEU A 51 8.71 -1.43 9.90
CA LEU A 51 8.11 -0.92 8.67
C LEU A 51 8.74 -1.63 7.47
N LEU A 52 7.91 -2.12 6.57
CA LEU A 52 8.33 -2.55 5.24
C LEU A 52 7.95 -1.43 4.27
N VAL A 53 8.87 -0.50 4.10
CA VAL A 53 8.67 0.75 3.36
C VAL A 53 8.82 0.52 1.86
N ARG A 54 7.85 0.98 1.06
CA ARG A 54 8.04 1.14 -0.37
C ARG A 54 8.93 2.35 -0.62
N VAL A 55 10.07 2.11 -1.24
CA VAL A 55 11.00 3.15 -1.69
C VAL A 55 10.91 3.24 -3.20
N ALA A 56 10.55 4.41 -3.71
CA ALA A 56 10.54 4.69 -5.14
C ALA A 56 11.79 5.49 -5.51
N GLU A 57 12.53 4.98 -6.49
CA GLU A 57 13.75 5.58 -6.98
C GLU A 57 13.64 5.91 -8.47
N SER A 58 14.33 6.95 -8.89
CA SER A 58 14.44 7.32 -10.30
C SER A 58 15.87 7.74 -10.65
N ILE A 59 16.11 7.89 -11.93
CA ILE A 59 17.38 8.35 -12.48
C ILE A 59 17.29 9.86 -12.69
N ALA A 60 18.36 10.59 -12.39
CA ALA A 60 18.46 12.01 -12.72
C ALA A 60 18.34 12.21 -14.23
N GLN A 61 17.29 12.92 -14.65
CA GLN A 61 17.04 13.19 -16.07
C GLN A 61 18.07 14.18 -16.62
N LYS A 62 18.41 14.04 -17.92
CA LYS A 62 19.31 14.94 -18.65
C LYS A 62 18.54 15.61 -19.79
N GLU A 63 19.00 16.78 -20.20
CA GLU A 63 18.39 17.51 -21.33
C GLU A 63 18.45 16.67 -22.61
N GLY A 64 17.32 16.58 -23.32
CA GLY A 64 17.19 15.89 -24.59
C GLY A 64 16.99 14.38 -24.52
N VAL A 65 17.03 13.76 -23.35
CA VAL A 65 16.84 12.31 -23.16
C VAL A 65 15.93 12.01 -21.97
N ILE A 66 15.26 10.87 -22.01
CA ILE A 66 14.55 10.32 -20.85
C ILE A 66 15.20 9.03 -20.44
N PHE A 67 15.41 8.88 -19.13
CA PHE A 67 15.91 7.63 -18.51
C PHE A 67 14.79 6.98 -17.70
N PHE A 68 14.69 5.66 -17.79
CA PHE A 68 13.80 4.90 -16.92
C PHE A 68 14.41 3.55 -16.54
N PRO A 69 14.21 3.10 -15.28
CA PRO A 69 14.74 1.85 -14.78
C PRO A 69 13.80 0.69 -15.08
N VAL A 70 14.36 -0.48 -15.35
CA VAL A 70 13.64 -1.76 -15.43
C VAL A 70 14.45 -2.84 -14.72
N VAL A 71 13.79 -3.88 -14.23
CA VAL A 71 14.45 -5.08 -13.72
C VAL A 71 14.42 -6.14 -14.79
N ASN A 72 15.58 -6.71 -15.17
CA ASN A 72 15.62 -7.80 -16.13
C ASN A 72 15.24 -9.14 -15.50
N ALA A 73 15.13 -10.19 -16.33
CA ALA A 73 14.73 -11.52 -15.89
C ALA A 73 15.64 -12.13 -14.80
N SER A 74 16.89 -11.66 -14.68
CA SER A 74 17.82 -12.11 -13.63
C SER A 74 17.68 -11.31 -12.32
N GLY A 75 16.73 -10.35 -12.24
CA GLY A 75 16.53 -9.48 -11.09
C GLY A 75 17.54 -8.33 -11.02
N LYS A 76 18.32 -8.08 -12.08
CA LYS A 76 19.26 -6.97 -12.16
C LYS A 76 18.56 -5.74 -12.77
N MET A 77 18.76 -4.58 -12.15
CA MET A 77 18.31 -3.31 -12.70
C MET A 77 19.09 -2.95 -13.97
N GLU A 78 18.37 -2.47 -14.96
CA GLU A 78 18.88 -1.89 -16.21
C GLU A 78 18.28 -0.50 -16.39
N ILE A 79 19.07 0.43 -16.94
CA ILE A 79 18.64 1.79 -17.26
C ILE A 79 18.44 1.88 -18.77
N ILE A 80 17.24 2.22 -19.19
CA ILE A 80 16.92 2.49 -20.59
C ILE A 80 17.03 3.99 -20.85
N GLU A 81 17.79 4.35 -21.86
CA GLU A 81 17.97 5.72 -22.34
C GLU A 81 17.27 5.91 -23.69
N VAL A 82 16.39 6.93 -23.81
CA VAL A 82 15.66 7.21 -25.03
C VAL A 82 15.73 8.72 -25.32
N PRO A 83 16.12 9.15 -26.54
CA PRO A 83 16.03 10.54 -26.93
C PRO A 83 14.60 11.07 -26.90
N LEU A 84 14.38 12.29 -26.39
CA LEU A 84 13.04 12.88 -26.30
C LEU A 84 12.37 13.11 -27.68
N ASN A 85 13.15 13.14 -28.76
CA ASN A 85 12.67 13.27 -30.12
C ASN A 85 12.49 11.92 -30.84
N ASP A 86 12.64 10.81 -30.15
CA ASP A 86 12.39 9.47 -30.70
C ASP A 86 10.90 9.34 -31.08
N PRO A 87 10.58 8.99 -32.36
CA PRO A 87 9.20 8.92 -32.84
C PRO A 87 8.34 7.85 -32.13
N ASP A 88 8.95 6.85 -31.51
CA ASP A 88 8.27 5.78 -30.78
C ASP A 88 8.03 6.11 -29.31
N LEU A 89 8.49 7.31 -28.85
CA LEU A 89 8.33 7.75 -27.47
C LEU A 89 7.08 8.62 -27.29
N VAL A 90 6.24 8.26 -26.31
CA VAL A 90 5.14 9.10 -25.82
C VAL A 90 5.33 9.30 -24.31
N ALA A 91 5.61 10.54 -23.90
CA ALA A 91 5.89 10.93 -22.51
C ALA A 91 4.91 12.04 -22.08
N ALA A 92 3.62 11.74 -22.08
CA ALA A 92 2.56 12.69 -21.71
C ALA A 92 2.32 12.79 -20.19
N ASP A 93 2.67 11.73 -19.45
CA ASP A 93 2.59 11.66 -17.98
C ASP A 93 4.01 11.47 -17.43
N PRO A 94 4.46 12.28 -16.43
CA PRO A 94 5.80 12.15 -15.87
C PRO A 94 6.05 10.81 -15.14
N ARG A 95 5.01 10.06 -14.83
CA ARG A 95 5.08 8.77 -14.11
C ARG A 95 5.10 7.57 -15.04
N ILE A 96 4.48 7.71 -16.23
CA ILE A 96 4.29 6.61 -17.18
C ILE A 96 4.68 7.12 -18.57
N ILE A 97 5.54 6.36 -19.23
CA ILE A 97 5.90 6.61 -20.62
C ILE A 97 5.51 5.40 -21.46
N THR A 98 5.24 5.64 -22.75
CA THR A 98 5.10 4.57 -23.74
C THR A 98 6.29 4.64 -24.68
N TYR A 99 7.00 3.54 -24.85
CA TYR A 99 8.10 3.42 -25.79
C TYR A 99 7.94 2.15 -26.63
N LYS A 100 7.99 2.30 -27.95
CA LYS A 100 7.73 1.19 -28.90
C LYS A 100 6.42 0.44 -28.63
N GLY A 101 5.38 1.18 -28.23
CA GLY A 101 4.06 0.63 -27.96
C GLY A 101 3.92 -0.06 -26.57
N LEU A 102 4.97 -0.08 -25.76
CA LEU A 102 4.98 -0.67 -24.41
C LEU A 102 5.01 0.43 -23.34
N GLY A 103 4.20 0.27 -22.29
CA GLY A 103 4.20 1.16 -21.12
C GLY A 103 5.36 0.86 -20.17
N TYR A 104 5.98 1.93 -19.64
CA TYR A 104 7.04 1.86 -18.63
C TYR A 104 6.79 2.88 -17.52
N LEU A 105 7.28 2.57 -16.32
CA LEU A 105 7.32 3.54 -15.22
C LEU A 105 8.63 4.33 -15.26
N THR A 106 8.59 5.61 -14.90
CA THR A 106 9.79 6.45 -14.78
C THR A 106 10.53 6.25 -13.48
N THR A 107 9.90 5.54 -12.54
CA THR A 107 10.46 5.15 -11.25
C THR A 107 10.44 3.64 -11.09
N ILE A 108 11.34 3.11 -10.26
CA ILE A 108 11.29 1.73 -9.81
C ILE A 108 11.05 1.68 -8.31
N SER A 109 10.15 0.79 -7.88
CA SER A 109 9.86 0.59 -6.47
C SER A 109 10.42 -0.73 -5.97
N HIS A 110 10.94 -0.70 -4.75
CA HIS A 110 11.38 -1.85 -3.98
C HIS A 110 10.98 -1.68 -2.51
N LEU A 111 11.15 -2.72 -1.70
CA LEU A 111 10.75 -2.70 -0.30
C LEU A 111 11.99 -2.77 0.62
N ARG A 112 12.01 -1.91 1.65
CA ARG A 112 13.06 -1.86 2.67
C ARG A 112 12.50 -2.06 4.07
N LEU A 113 13.23 -2.81 4.88
CA LEU A 113 12.94 -3.01 6.29
C LEU A 113 13.58 -1.92 7.12
N LEU A 114 12.77 -1.23 7.91
CA LEU A 114 13.21 -0.33 8.96
C LEU A 114 12.61 -0.78 10.28
N CYS A 115 13.33 -0.59 11.38
CA CYS A 115 12.81 -0.93 12.71
C CYS A 115 12.98 0.21 13.71
N SER A 116 12.17 0.16 14.77
CA SER A 116 12.16 1.15 15.84
C SER A 116 11.88 0.48 17.19
N ASP A 117 12.58 0.92 18.22
CA ASP A 117 12.37 0.50 19.61
C ASP A 117 11.23 1.30 20.27
N ASP A 118 10.95 2.52 19.80
CA ASP A 118 9.95 3.45 20.37
C ASP A 118 8.75 3.73 19.46
N GLY A 119 8.77 3.22 18.21
CA GLY A 119 7.73 3.45 17.21
C GLY A 119 7.76 4.84 16.56
N ILE A 120 8.82 5.62 16.77
CA ILE A 120 9.00 6.98 16.25
C ILE A 120 10.30 7.10 15.47
N HIS A 121 11.41 6.68 16.05
CA HIS A 121 12.74 6.75 15.43
C HIS A 121 13.06 5.44 14.72
N PHE A 122 13.02 5.47 13.40
CA PHE A 122 13.26 4.30 12.55
C PHE A 122 14.65 4.33 11.93
N TYR A 123 15.25 3.13 11.80
CA TYR A 123 16.55 2.95 11.15
C TYR A 123 16.57 1.64 10.36
N GLU A 124 17.44 1.55 9.35
CA GLU A 124 17.69 0.30 8.61
C GLU A 124 18.55 -0.63 9.45
N PRO A 125 18.07 -1.83 9.82
CA PRO A 125 18.86 -2.78 10.58
C PRO A 125 19.87 -3.50 9.68
N GLU A 126 21.06 -3.81 10.23
CA GLU A 126 22.05 -4.62 9.52
C GLU A 126 21.58 -6.08 9.33
N GLY A 127 22.01 -6.69 8.23
CA GLY A 127 21.78 -8.12 7.94
C GLY A 127 20.41 -8.46 7.35
N TYR A 128 19.65 -7.47 6.89
CA TYR A 128 18.42 -7.64 6.13
C TYR A 128 18.59 -7.18 4.69
N ASN A 129 18.05 -7.94 3.75
CA ASN A 129 18.22 -7.67 2.35
C ASN A 129 17.13 -6.75 1.81
N LEU A 130 17.49 -5.92 0.85
CA LEU A 130 16.59 -5.20 -0.01
C LEU A 130 15.69 -6.18 -0.78
N MET A 131 14.38 -5.94 -0.78
CA MET A 131 13.42 -6.75 -1.53
C MET A 131 13.11 -6.07 -2.86
N THR A 132 13.71 -6.56 -3.94
CA THR A 132 13.45 -6.10 -5.30
C THR A 132 12.45 -7.01 -6.01
N GLY A 133 11.89 -6.52 -7.14
CA GLY A 133 11.14 -7.34 -8.07
C GLY A 133 12.01 -8.42 -8.71
N GLN A 134 11.41 -9.55 -9.08
CA GLN A 134 12.08 -10.69 -9.70
C GLN A 134 11.23 -11.29 -10.83
N GLY A 135 11.88 -11.59 -11.95
CA GLY A 135 11.23 -12.21 -13.11
C GLY A 135 10.24 -11.31 -13.85
N ASP A 136 9.54 -11.88 -14.81
CA ASP A 136 8.75 -11.15 -15.82
C ASP A 136 7.49 -10.48 -15.29
N LEU A 137 7.02 -10.86 -14.10
CA LEU A 137 5.81 -10.30 -13.50
C LEU A 137 6.09 -9.15 -12.50
N GLU A 138 7.37 -8.83 -12.26
CA GLU A 138 7.81 -7.82 -11.30
C GLU A 138 8.89 -6.87 -11.87
N HIS A 139 9.07 -6.85 -13.20
CA HIS A 139 10.20 -6.12 -13.81
C HIS A 139 10.08 -4.59 -13.77
N PHE A 140 8.93 -4.04 -13.37
CA PHE A 140 8.76 -2.63 -13.03
C PHE A 140 8.79 -2.38 -11.52
N GLY A 141 9.17 -3.39 -10.72
CA GLY A 141 9.28 -3.31 -9.28
C GLY A 141 8.12 -3.93 -8.52
N ILE A 142 8.20 -3.83 -7.20
CA ILE A 142 7.19 -4.28 -6.25
C ILE A 142 6.79 -3.13 -5.33
N GLU A 143 5.49 -3.05 -5.02
CA GLU A 143 4.89 -1.89 -4.37
C GLU A 143 3.99 -2.29 -3.21
N ASP A 144 3.73 -1.34 -2.29
CA ASP A 144 2.60 -1.31 -1.36
C ASP A 144 2.34 -2.63 -0.62
N CYS A 145 3.34 -3.11 0.12
CA CYS A 145 3.24 -4.36 0.87
C CYS A 145 2.29 -4.24 2.06
N ARG A 146 1.49 -5.28 2.29
CA ARG A 146 0.77 -5.53 3.54
C ARG A 146 1.36 -6.75 4.22
N VAL A 147 1.52 -6.68 5.53
CA VAL A 147 2.07 -7.77 6.33
C VAL A 147 0.98 -8.29 7.25
N SER A 148 0.71 -9.59 7.19
CA SER A 148 -0.23 -10.28 8.07
C SER A 148 0.50 -11.39 8.81
N LYS A 149 0.39 -11.43 10.13
CA LYS A 149 0.97 -12.49 10.95
C LYS A 149 -0.07 -13.58 11.19
N ILE A 150 0.16 -14.77 10.65
CA ILE A 150 -0.72 -15.91 10.79
C ILE A 150 0.09 -17.06 11.40
N ASP A 151 -0.31 -17.54 12.56
CA ASP A 151 0.46 -18.49 13.34
C ASP A 151 1.91 -17.98 13.58
N ASP A 152 2.94 -18.73 13.18
CA ASP A 152 4.36 -18.37 13.33
C ASP A 152 4.94 -17.72 12.06
N SER A 153 4.11 -17.35 11.08
CA SER A 153 4.58 -16.89 9.77
C SER A 153 4.01 -15.52 9.43
N TYR A 154 4.82 -14.73 8.74
CA TYR A 154 4.42 -13.46 8.14
C TYR A 154 4.13 -13.65 6.66
N TYR A 155 2.94 -13.24 6.24
CA TYR A 155 2.47 -13.24 4.86
C TYR A 155 2.60 -11.83 4.32
N LEU A 156 3.43 -11.65 3.29
CA LEU A 156 3.72 -10.39 2.65
C LEU A 156 3.01 -10.36 1.30
N THR A 157 1.87 -9.72 1.23
CA THR A 157 1.20 -9.43 -0.03
C THR A 157 1.67 -8.09 -0.58
N TYR A 158 2.05 -8.03 -1.83
CA TYR A 158 2.56 -6.81 -2.46
C TYR A 158 2.01 -6.67 -3.88
N THR A 159 2.02 -5.46 -4.39
CA THR A 159 1.68 -5.18 -5.77
C THR A 159 2.89 -5.47 -6.65
N ALA A 160 2.75 -6.45 -7.53
CA ALA A 160 3.74 -6.81 -8.56
C ALA A 160 3.41 -6.05 -9.83
N VAL A 161 4.38 -5.31 -10.38
CA VAL A 161 4.17 -4.43 -11.54
C VAL A 161 5.01 -4.89 -12.73
N SER A 162 4.34 -5.05 -13.87
CA SER A 162 4.96 -5.54 -15.09
C SER A 162 4.22 -5.06 -16.35
N GLN A 163 4.75 -5.38 -17.52
CA GLN A 163 4.06 -5.18 -18.81
C GLN A 163 2.77 -6.01 -18.92
N SER A 164 2.67 -7.12 -18.17
CA SER A 164 1.44 -7.92 -18.06
C SER A 164 0.37 -7.25 -17.20
N GLY A 165 0.67 -6.10 -16.61
CA GLY A 165 -0.20 -5.33 -15.74
C GLY A 165 0.20 -5.43 -14.26
N VAL A 166 -0.75 -5.11 -13.39
CA VAL A 166 -0.56 -4.99 -11.94
C VAL A 166 -1.28 -6.16 -11.26
N GLY A 167 -0.53 -7.05 -10.62
CA GLY A 167 -1.06 -8.20 -9.88
C GLY A 167 -0.61 -8.23 -8.42
N VAL A 168 -1.03 -9.24 -7.67
CA VAL A 168 -0.63 -9.42 -6.28
C VAL A 168 0.34 -10.57 -6.15
N GLY A 169 1.56 -10.29 -5.69
CA GLY A 169 2.55 -11.28 -5.29
C GLY A 169 2.44 -11.63 -3.80
N LEU A 170 2.96 -12.81 -3.44
CA LEU A 170 3.03 -13.28 -2.06
C LEU A 170 4.42 -13.80 -1.74
N LYS A 171 4.98 -13.34 -0.62
CA LYS A 171 6.14 -13.95 0.03
C LYS A 171 5.75 -14.35 1.47
N ILE A 172 6.36 -15.42 1.98
CA ILE A 172 6.15 -15.89 3.36
C ILE A 172 7.51 -15.97 4.05
N THR A 173 7.56 -15.55 5.31
CA THR A 173 8.76 -15.64 6.14
C THR A 173 8.42 -15.90 7.62
N LYS A 174 9.41 -16.40 8.38
CA LYS A 174 9.34 -16.49 9.84
C LYS A 174 10.38 -15.61 10.54
N ASP A 175 11.44 -15.26 9.82
CA ASP A 175 12.64 -14.64 10.38
C ASP A 175 13.10 -13.37 9.63
N TRP A 176 12.36 -12.98 8.58
CA TRP A 176 12.66 -11.82 7.72
C TRP A 176 13.99 -11.89 6.95
N LYS A 177 14.75 -12.97 7.12
CA LYS A 177 16.00 -13.26 6.39
C LYS A 177 15.78 -14.24 5.26
N ASN A 178 14.90 -15.20 5.48
CA ASN A 178 14.53 -16.23 4.51
C ASN A 178 13.10 -15.99 4.03
N LEU A 179 12.96 -15.45 2.81
CA LEU A 179 11.66 -15.20 2.20
C LEU A 179 11.35 -16.26 1.16
N GLU A 180 10.28 -17.00 1.36
CA GLU A 180 9.76 -17.96 0.40
C GLU A 180 8.77 -17.26 -0.54
N SER A 181 9.12 -17.13 -1.83
CA SER A 181 8.18 -16.61 -2.83
C SER A 181 7.14 -17.66 -3.20
N LYS A 182 5.86 -17.25 -3.19
CA LYS A 182 4.72 -18.05 -3.65
C LYS A 182 4.24 -17.63 -5.05
N GLY A 183 4.93 -16.64 -5.66
CA GLY A 183 4.57 -16.08 -6.95
C GLY A 183 3.35 -15.16 -6.88
N MET A 184 2.71 -14.97 -8.03
CA MET A 184 1.51 -14.14 -8.16
C MET A 184 0.27 -14.93 -7.75
N ILE A 185 -0.41 -14.47 -6.69
CA ILE A 185 -1.61 -15.12 -6.13
C ILE A 185 -2.93 -14.54 -6.68
N LEU A 186 -2.92 -13.30 -7.16
CA LEU A 186 -4.06 -12.69 -7.85
C LEU A 186 -3.56 -12.05 -9.15
N PRO A 187 -4.11 -12.46 -10.32
CA PRO A 187 -3.65 -11.97 -11.61
C PRO A 187 -4.03 -10.51 -11.86
N PRO A 188 -3.44 -9.86 -12.87
CA PRO A 188 -3.79 -8.52 -13.32
C PRO A 188 -5.27 -8.39 -13.77
N HIS A 189 -5.92 -7.25 -13.51
CA HIS A 189 -5.37 -6.15 -12.71
C HIS A 189 -5.90 -6.26 -11.28
N ASN A 190 -5.02 -6.38 -10.30
CA ASN A 190 -5.39 -6.53 -8.90
C ASN A 190 -4.35 -5.91 -7.97
N LYS A 191 -4.77 -5.36 -6.83
CA LYS A 191 -3.92 -4.78 -5.78
C LYS A 191 -4.64 -4.70 -4.43
N ASP A 192 -4.02 -4.02 -3.45
CA ASP A 192 -4.57 -3.77 -2.11
C ASP A 192 -5.02 -5.05 -1.42
N CYS A 193 -4.18 -6.10 -1.50
CA CYS A 193 -4.50 -7.39 -0.90
C CYS A 193 -4.07 -7.41 0.57
N ALA A 194 -5.03 -7.60 1.47
CA ALA A 194 -4.83 -7.68 2.92
C ALA A 194 -5.40 -9.01 3.45
N ILE A 195 -4.54 -9.92 3.89
CA ILE A 195 -4.95 -11.23 4.43
C ILE A 195 -5.34 -11.05 5.89
N PHE A 196 -6.42 -11.68 6.33
CA PHE A 196 -6.83 -11.74 7.74
C PHE A 196 -5.80 -12.53 8.56
N GLU A 197 -5.49 -12.07 9.75
CA GLU A 197 -4.47 -12.71 10.60
C GLU A 197 -4.93 -13.99 11.28
N GLU A 198 -6.21 -14.34 11.17
CA GLU A 198 -6.78 -15.59 11.66
C GLU A 198 -7.59 -16.29 10.60
N ARG A 199 -7.61 -17.61 10.64
CA ARG A 199 -8.53 -18.42 9.84
C ARG A 199 -9.93 -18.37 10.42
N ILE A 200 -10.92 -18.16 9.54
CA ILE A 200 -12.32 -18.17 9.93
C ILE A 200 -12.92 -19.47 9.38
N ASN A 201 -13.46 -20.32 10.25
CA ASN A 201 -13.99 -21.64 9.89
C ASN A 201 -12.99 -22.51 9.09
N GLY A 202 -11.69 -22.43 9.48
CA GLY A 202 -10.62 -23.22 8.86
C GLY A 202 -10.08 -22.66 7.54
N LYS A 203 -10.61 -21.55 7.02
CA LYS A 203 -10.18 -20.92 5.76
C LYS A 203 -9.45 -19.63 6.00
N TYR A 204 -8.56 -19.27 5.07
CA TYR A 204 -7.97 -17.94 4.95
C TYR A 204 -8.93 -17.01 4.20
N TYR A 205 -8.92 -15.74 4.56
CA TYR A 205 -9.66 -14.68 3.88
C TYR A 205 -8.72 -13.52 3.54
N ALA A 206 -9.00 -12.84 2.43
CA ALA A 206 -8.27 -11.65 2.03
C ALA A 206 -9.21 -10.62 1.42
N LEU A 207 -9.00 -9.37 1.77
CA LEU A 207 -9.54 -8.24 1.03
C LEU A 207 -8.61 -7.94 -0.15
N HIS A 208 -9.18 -7.56 -1.30
CA HIS A 208 -8.40 -7.17 -2.47
C HIS A 208 -9.19 -6.21 -3.37
N ARG A 209 -8.53 -5.62 -4.35
CA ARG A 209 -9.16 -4.67 -5.27
C ARG A 209 -8.83 -4.99 -6.73
N PRO A 210 -9.75 -5.63 -7.48
CA PRO A 210 -9.68 -5.63 -8.93
C PRO A 210 -9.74 -4.20 -9.46
N SER A 211 -8.79 -3.82 -10.32
CA SER A 211 -8.69 -2.48 -10.89
C SER A 211 -9.31 -2.48 -12.28
N SER A 212 -10.59 -2.11 -12.39
CA SER A 212 -11.30 -2.06 -13.66
C SER A 212 -11.06 -0.71 -14.37
N LEU A 213 -10.77 -0.77 -15.66
CA LEU A 213 -10.63 0.39 -16.54
C LEU A 213 -11.90 0.69 -17.37
N GLY A 214 -12.90 -0.18 -17.35
CA GLY A 214 -14.10 -0.07 -18.15
C GLY A 214 -15.37 -0.31 -17.34
N ILE A 215 -15.93 -1.51 -17.44
CA ILE A 215 -17.15 -1.89 -16.71
C ILE A 215 -16.78 -2.26 -15.27
N GLY A 216 -17.52 -1.72 -14.29
CA GLY A 216 -17.30 -1.94 -12.87
C GLY A 216 -16.69 -0.71 -12.19
N GLY A 217 -15.89 -0.93 -11.14
CA GLY A 217 -15.25 0.13 -10.38
C GLY A 217 -14.16 -0.42 -9.46
N ASN A 218 -13.42 0.49 -8.87
CA ASN A 218 -12.37 0.15 -7.91
C ASN A 218 -12.99 -0.09 -6.53
N TYR A 219 -13.48 -1.30 -6.30
CA TYR A 219 -14.23 -1.75 -5.12
C TYR A 219 -13.41 -2.71 -4.28
N ILE A 220 -13.78 -2.86 -2.99
CA ILE A 220 -13.18 -3.87 -2.12
C ILE A 220 -13.93 -5.19 -2.32
N TRP A 221 -13.16 -6.23 -2.62
CA TRP A 221 -13.59 -7.59 -2.75
C TRP A 221 -13.02 -8.44 -1.63
N LEU A 222 -13.73 -9.51 -1.30
CA LEU A 222 -13.28 -10.57 -0.40
C LEU A 222 -13.02 -11.83 -1.22
N ALA A 223 -11.93 -12.52 -0.91
CA ALA A 223 -11.63 -13.86 -1.41
C ALA A 223 -11.41 -14.82 -0.24
N GLU A 224 -11.61 -16.11 -0.47
CA GLU A 224 -11.27 -17.18 0.46
C GLU A 224 -10.23 -18.13 -0.13
N SER A 225 -9.45 -18.76 0.74
CA SER A 225 -8.42 -19.72 0.35
C SER A 225 -8.34 -20.89 1.36
N PRO A 226 -8.09 -22.12 0.90
CA PRO A 226 -7.85 -23.27 1.77
C PRO A 226 -6.44 -23.27 2.36
N ASP A 227 -5.46 -22.62 1.72
CA ASP A 227 -4.02 -22.73 2.01
C ASP A 227 -3.27 -21.38 2.09
N GLY A 228 -3.97 -20.26 1.85
CA GLY A 228 -3.40 -18.92 1.83
C GLY A 228 -2.65 -18.56 0.54
N VAL A 229 -2.62 -19.45 -0.46
CA VAL A 229 -1.96 -19.27 -1.76
C VAL A 229 -2.96 -19.28 -2.91
N HIS A 230 -3.89 -20.26 -2.92
CA HIS A 230 -4.92 -20.41 -3.96
C HIS A 230 -6.20 -19.71 -3.54
N TRP A 231 -6.57 -18.64 -4.22
CA TRP A 231 -7.68 -17.77 -3.85
C TRP A 231 -8.87 -17.93 -4.80
N GLY A 232 -10.08 -17.95 -4.23
CA GLY A 232 -11.31 -18.13 -4.99
C GLY A 232 -12.53 -17.57 -4.26
N ASN A 233 -13.73 -17.92 -4.72
CA ASN A 233 -15.02 -17.50 -4.18
C ASN A 233 -15.12 -15.98 -3.96
N HIS A 234 -14.65 -15.22 -4.95
CA HIS A 234 -14.57 -13.77 -4.89
C HIS A 234 -15.93 -13.10 -4.77
N LYS A 235 -16.10 -12.18 -3.82
CA LYS A 235 -17.33 -11.41 -3.57
C LYS A 235 -17.01 -9.92 -3.48
N CYS A 236 -17.72 -9.07 -4.23
CA CYS A 236 -17.64 -7.62 -4.05
C CYS A 236 -18.43 -7.25 -2.78
N ILE A 237 -17.75 -6.80 -1.74
CA ILE A 237 -18.38 -6.54 -0.43
C ILE A 237 -18.57 -5.06 -0.13
N VAL A 238 -17.69 -4.18 -0.63
CA VAL A 238 -17.83 -2.72 -0.44
C VAL A 238 -17.64 -2.01 -1.78
N LYS A 239 -18.55 -1.08 -2.08
CA LYS A 239 -18.52 -0.23 -3.28
C LYS A 239 -18.28 1.23 -2.91
N THR A 240 -17.84 2.01 -3.89
CA THR A 240 -17.78 3.47 -3.82
C THR A 240 -19.15 4.07 -3.58
N ARG A 241 -19.20 5.28 -2.98
CA ARG A 241 -20.45 5.99 -2.69
C ARG A 241 -20.50 7.31 -3.47
N PRO A 242 -21.36 7.42 -4.48
CA PRO A 242 -21.48 8.63 -5.27
C PRO A 242 -21.71 9.89 -4.41
N GLY A 243 -20.97 10.96 -4.69
CA GLY A 243 -21.07 12.23 -3.97
C GLY A 243 -20.41 12.25 -2.58
N MET A 244 -19.77 11.16 -2.15
CA MET A 244 -19.04 11.10 -0.89
C MET A 244 -17.52 11.17 -1.11
N TRP A 245 -16.76 11.21 -0.03
CA TRP A 245 -15.29 11.29 -0.02
C TRP A 245 -14.60 10.06 -0.64
N ASP A 246 -15.31 8.95 -0.75
CA ASP A 246 -14.86 7.67 -1.30
C ASP A 246 -15.60 7.30 -2.59
N SER A 247 -15.90 8.31 -3.42
CA SER A 247 -16.75 8.18 -4.61
C SER A 247 -16.06 7.59 -5.84
N ALA A 248 -14.74 7.74 -5.98
CA ALA A 248 -14.04 7.31 -7.20
C ALA A 248 -13.36 5.93 -7.05
N ARG A 249 -12.75 5.69 -5.90
CA ARG A 249 -12.06 4.41 -5.61
C ARG A 249 -11.97 4.15 -4.13
N ILE A 250 -11.93 2.88 -3.76
CA ILE A 250 -11.68 2.40 -2.40
C ILE A 250 -10.78 1.17 -2.44
N GLY A 251 -10.02 0.94 -1.39
CA GLY A 251 -9.17 -0.24 -1.25
C GLY A 251 -8.84 -0.52 0.22
N ALA A 252 -8.52 -1.78 0.52
CA ALA A 252 -8.12 -2.19 1.85
C ALA A 252 -6.82 -1.51 2.29
N GLY A 253 -6.71 -1.23 3.57
CA GLY A 253 -5.47 -0.83 4.21
C GLY A 253 -4.64 -2.04 4.63
N ALA A 254 -4.47 -2.25 5.93
CA ALA A 254 -3.77 -3.40 6.51
C ALA A 254 -4.71 -4.61 6.72
N ALA A 255 -4.21 -5.65 7.39
CA ALA A 255 -5.06 -6.77 7.81
C ALA A 255 -6.21 -6.29 8.71
N PRO A 256 -7.45 -6.78 8.52
CA PRO A 256 -8.57 -6.40 9.38
C PRO A 256 -8.34 -6.75 10.85
N ILE A 257 -8.74 -5.84 11.74
CA ILE A 257 -8.57 -5.95 13.19
C ILE A 257 -9.74 -6.75 13.77
N LYS A 258 -9.44 -7.84 14.49
CA LYS A 258 -10.47 -8.59 15.20
C LYS A 258 -10.94 -7.83 16.43
N THR A 259 -12.25 -7.59 16.52
CA THR A 259 -12.91 -6.98 17.67
C THR A 259 -13.99 -7.91 18.25
N ALA A 260 -14.52 -7.59 19.41
CA ALA A 260 -15.65 -8.35 19.97
C ALA A 260 -16.94 -8.25 19.12
N GLN A 261 -17.04 -7.26 18.23
CA GLN A 261 -18.23 -7.01 17.42
C GLN A 261 -18.06 -7.47 15.97
N GLY A 262 -16.86 -7.86 15.53
CA GLY A 262 -16.56 -8.27 14.17
C GLY A 262 -15.15 -7.90 13.74
N TRP A 263 -14.89 -7.97 12.44
CA TRP A 263 -13.62 -7.58 11.83
C TRP A 263 -13.67 -6.12 11.37
N LEU A 264 -12.89 -5.27 12.02
CA LEU A 264 -12.77 -3.85 11.68
C LEU A 264 -11.69 -3.66 10.62
N GLU A 265 -12.07 -3.12 9.48
CA GLU A 265 -11.15 -2.72 8.41
C GLU A 265 -10.98 -1.21 8.37
N ILE A 266 -9.72 -0.77 8.30
CA ILE A 266 -9.37 0.62 8.00
C ILE A 266 -9.01 0.68 6.53
N TYR A 267 -9.87 1.32 5.74
CA TYR A 267 -9.74 1.39 4.29
C TYR A 267 -9.45 2.81 3.80
N HIS A 268 -8.83 2.92 2.63
CA HIS A 268 -8.68 4.20 1.96
C HIS A 268 -9.79 4.40 0.92
N GLY A 269 -10.18 5.65 0.74
CA GLY A 269 -11.09 6.08 -0.31
C GLY A 269 -10.61 7.37 -0.94
N ALA A 270 -10.94 7.59 -2.22
CA ALA A 270 -10.58 8.80 -2.92
C ALA A 270 -11.75 9.38 -3.72
N THR A 271 -11.73 10.71 -3.88
CA THR A 271 -12.59 11.43 -4.82
C THR A 271 -12.01 11.39 -6.24
N ALA A 272 -12.74 11.89 -7.22
CA ALA A 272 -12.27 12.02 -8.61
C ALA A 272 -11.08 12.99 -8.72
N GLU A 273 -10.98 13.97 -7.82
CA GLU A 273 -9.87 14.92 -7.72
C GLU A 273 -8.65 14.34 -6.97
N HIS A 274 -8.64 13.02 -6.75
CA HIS A 274 -7.55 12.29 -6.09
C HIS A 274 -7.24 12.71 -4.65
N ARG A 275 -8.22 13.22 -3.89
CA ARG A 275 -8.06 13.43 -2.46
C ARG A 275 -8.29 12.09 -1.75
N TYR A 276 -7.25 11.55 -1.14
CA TYR A 276 -7.30 10.29 -0.39
C TYR A 276 -7.52 10.52 1.09
N CYS A 277 -8.48 9.79 1.64
CA CYS A 277 -8.85 9.81 3.06
C CYS A 277 -8.93 8.37 3.59
N LEU A 278 -8.92 8.20 4.91
CA LEU A 278 -9.16 6.91 5.55
C LEU A 278 -10.54 6.86 6.17
N GLY A 279 -11.19 5.71 6.10
CA GLY A 279 -12.43 5.38 6.76
C GLY A 279 -12.39 3.98 7.36
N ALA A 280 -13.51 3.53 7.91
CA ALA A 280 -13.59 2.20 8.49
C ALA A 280 -14.92 1.51 8.14
N PHE A 281 -14.90 0.18 8.08
CA PHE A 281 -16.11 -0.65 8.04
C PHE A 281 -15.93 -1.91 8.88
N LEU A 282 -17.06 -2.46 9.34
CA LEU A 282 -17.12 -3.65 10.19
C LEU A 282 -17.73 -4.80 9.41
N MET A 283 -17.09 -5.97 9.45
CA MET A 283 -17.57 -7.22 8.90
C MET A 283 -17.98 -8.19 10.00
N ASP A 284 -18.92 -9.08 9.69
CA ASP A 284 -19.36 -10.13 10.62
C ASP A 284 -18.18 -11.03 11.02
N ILE A 285 -18.15 -11.41 12.31
CA ILE A 285 -17.04 -12.18 12.88
C ILE A 285 -16.89 -13.59 12.26
N ASN A 286 -17.98 -14.22 11.87
CA ASN A 286 -18.03 -15.58 11.34
C ASN A 286 -18.17 -15.65 9.82
N ASP A 287 -18.69 -14.57 9.20
CA ASP A 287 -18.88 -14.46 7.76
C ASP A 287 -18.43 -13.07 7.26
N PRO A 288 -17.15 -12.87 7.00
CA PRO A 288 -16.61 -11.56 6.62
C PRO A 288 -17.14 -11.03 5.28
N SER A 289 -17.93 -11.84 4.54
CA SER A 289 -18.63 -11.34 3.35
C SER A 289 -19.82 -10.41 3.69
N LYS A 290 -20.23 -10.37 4.97
CA LYS A 290 -21.30 -9.49 5.45
C LYS A 290 -20.71 -8.25 6.09
N VAL A 291 -20.85 -7.12 5.42
CA VAL A 291 -20.54 -5.82 5.98
C VAL A 291 -21.69 -5.36 6.86
N ILE A 292 -21.41 -5.15 8.14
CA ILE A 292 -22.40 -4.78 9.17
C ILE A 292 -22.67 -3.28 9.14
N SER A 293 -21.58 -2.48 9.07
CA SER A 293 -21.63 -1.01 9.15
C SER A 293 -20.39 -0.37 8.53
N ARG A 294 -20.47 0.91 8.20
CA ARG A 294 -19.38 1.67 7.57
C ARG A 294 -19.44 3.12 8.02
N THR A 295 -18.31 3.76 8.28
CA THR A 295 -18.27 5.19 8.63
C THR A 295 -18.83 6.05 7.50
N ALA A 296 -19.70 7.01 7.83
CA ALA A 296 -20.22 7.97 6.87
C ALA A 296 -19.13 9.00 6.50
N ASP A 297 -18.49 9.53 7.52
CA ASP A 297 -17.39 10.48 7.40
C ASP A 297 -16.05 9.74 7.48
N PRO A 298 -14.96 10.28 6.90
CA PRO A 298 -13.65 9.71 7.06
C PRO A 298 -13.17 9.85 8.53
N ILE A 299 -12.32 8.90 8.97
CA ILE A 299 -11.65 8.96 10.27
C ILE A 299 -10.36 9.81 10.20
N MET A 300 -9.82 9.99 8.99
CA MET A 300 -8.64 10.80 8.72
C MET A 300 -8.73 11.44 7.35
N VAL A 301 -8.40 12.72 7.27
CA VAL A 301 -8.33 13.51 6.03
C VAL A 301 -6.98 14.22 5.95
N PRO A 302 -6.42 14.49 4.76
CA PRO A 302 -5.19 15.26 4.65
C PRO A 302 -5.43 16.71 5.07
N THR A 303 -4.71 17.17 6.11
CA THR A 303 -4.81 18.52 6.72
C THR A 303 -3.48 19.18 6.92
N GLU A 304 -2.41 18.41 7.19
CA GLU A 304 -1.09 18.95 7.45
C GLU A 304 -0.35 19.28 6.16
N ASN A 305 0.60 20.21 6.22
CA ASN A 305 1.35 20.63 5.04
C ASN A 305 2.03 19.46 4.31
N TYR A 306 2.59 18.50 5.06
CA TYR A 306 3.22 17.29 4.51
C TYR A 306 2.22 16.27 3.95
N GLU A 307 0.93 16.43 4.18
CA GLU A 307 -0.15 15.62 3.58
C GLU A 307 -0.77 16.31 2.36
N LEU A 308 -0.71 17.64 2.32
CA LEU A 308 -1.29 18.48 1.27
C LEU A 308 -0.34 18.72 0.10
N SER A 309 0.98 18.67 0.34
CA SER A 309 2.00 18.97 -0.66
C SER A 309 3.15 17.97 -0.57
N GLY A 310 3.54 17.40 -1.69
CA GLY A 310 4.59 16.42 -1.88
C GLY A 310 4.62 15.95 -3.33
N PHE A 311 5.11 14.74 -3.57
CA PHE A 311 5.13 14.15 -4.91
C PHE A 311 3.73 14.03 -5.52
N PHE A 312 2.73 13.66 -4.69
CA PHE A 312 1.31 13.66 -5.04
C PHE A 312 0.47 14.12 -3.84
N GLY A 313 0.13 15.39 -3.82
CA GLY A 313 -0.53 16.05 -2.66
C GLY A 313 -1.96 15.57 -2.38
N HIS A 314 -2.46 15.96 -1.19
CA HIS A 314 -3.78 15.60 -0.67
C HIS A 314 -3.97 14.09 -0.41
N VAL A 315 -2.95 13.41 0.10
CA VAL A 315 -2.96 11.96 0.33
C VAL A 315 -2.62 11.63 1.77
N VAL A 316 -3.47 10.78 2.38
CA VAL A 316 -3.17 9.93 3.54
C VAL A 316 -3.52 8.49 3.17
N PHE A 317 -2.53 7.58 3.23
CA PHE A 317 -2.69 6.22 2.76
C PHE A 317 -1.94 5.23 3.66
N THR A 318 -2.60 4.18 4.14
CA THR A 318 -1.95 3.21 5.04
C THR A 318 -2.06 1.77 4.53
N ASN A 319 -0.98 1.01 4.74
CA ASN A 319 -0.90 -0.44 4.56
C ASN A 319 -0.56 -1.17 5.85
N GLY A 320 -0.48 -0.45 6.97
CA GLY A 320 -0.01 -1.08 8.18
C GLY A 320 -0.36 -0.33 9.45
N HIS A 321 -0.53 -1.10 10.51
CA HIS A 321 -0.84 -0.59 11.84
C HIS A 321 -0.28 -1.51 12.93
N VAL A 322 -0.26 -1.00 14.16
CA VAL A 322 -0.05 -1.75 15.39
C VAL A 322 -1.23 -1.52 16.31
N VAL A 323 -1.75 -2.59 16.91
CA VAL A 323 -2.85 -2.53 17.88
C VAL A 323 -2.33 -2.86 19.28
N ASN A 324 -2.64 -2.00 20.25
CA ASN A 324 -2.35 -2.22 21.65
C ASN A 324 -3.60 -1.87 22.51
N GLY A 325 -4.40 -2.87 22.80
CA GLY A 325 -5.68 -2.67 23.48
C GLY A 325 -6.64 -1.83 22.64
N ASP A 326 -7.00 -0.64 23.15
CA ASP A 326 -7.86 0.32 22.43
C ASP A 326 -7.06 1.26 21.51
N GLU A 327 -5.75 1.31 21.65
CA GLU A 327 -4.90 2.17 20.82
C GLU A 327 -4.57 1.48 19.50
N LEU A 328 -4.89 2.16 18.41
CA LEU A 328 -4.50 1.82 17.05
C LEU A 328 -3.47 2.86 16.58
N THR A 329 -2.24 2.43 16.36
CA THR A 329 -1.20 3.25 15.73
C THR A 329 -1.11 2.89 14.24
N ILE A 330 -1.37 3.87 13.39
CA ILE A 330 -1.26 3.76 11.92
C ILE A 330 0.02 4.44 11.48
N TYR A 331 0.80 3.75 10.63
CA TYR A 331 1.87 4.37 9.86
C TYR A 331 1.39 4.51 8.42
N TYR A 332 1.55 5.70 7.85
CA TYR A 332 0.93 6.05 6.58
C TYR A 332 1.86 6.84 5.67
N GLY A 333 1.63 6.70 4.36
CA GLY A 333 2.19 7.58 3.36
C GLY A 333 1.43 8.90 3.32
N ALA A 334 2.16 9.99 3.38
CA ALA A 334 1.65 11.35 3.28
C ALA A 334 2.15 12.00 1.99
N ALA A 335 1.21 12.54 1.18
CA ALA A 335 1.45 13.19 -0.09
C ALA A 335 2.35 12.39 -1.06
N ASP A 336 2.30 11.04 -0.98
CA ASP A 336 3.14 10.09 -1.74
C ASP A 336 4.66 10.40 -1.65
N GLU A 337 5.11 10.97 -0.55
CA GLU A 337 6.53 11.35 -0.37
C GLU A 337 7.09 10.99 1.00
N PHE A 338 6.27 11.06 2.05
CA PHE A 338 6.73 10.96 3.44
C PHE A 338 6.05 9.81 4.17
N ILE A 339 6.76 9.23 5.16
CA ILE A 339 6.15 8.31 6.13
C ILE A 339 5.83 9.09 7.41
N CYS A 340 4.60 8.95 7.86
CA CYS A 340 4.06 9.61 9.05
C CYS A 340 3.37 8.60 9.98
N GLY A 341 3.10 9.01 11.21
CA GLY A 341 2.37 8.22 12.20
C GLY A 341 1.18 8.96 12.81
N ALA A 342 0.12 8.22 13.15
CA ALA A 342 -1.03 8.74 13.87
C ALA A 342 -1.63 7.67 14.79
N ARG A 343 -2.22 8.10 15.92
CA ARG A 343 -2.94 7.25 16.87
C ARG A 343 -4.43 7.48 16.79
N PHE A 344 -5.18 6.41 17.05
CA PHE A 344 -6.63 6.40 17.12
C PHE A 344 -7.09 5.56 18.32
N SER A 345 -8.32 5.78 18.80
CA SER A 345 -9.03 4.84 19.66
C SER A 345 -9.92 3.95 18.79
N ILE A 346 -9.79 2.63 18.91
CA ILE A 346 -10.68 1.66 18.25
C ILE A 346 -12.13 1.89 18.67
N LYS A 347 -12.38 2.17 19.95
CA LYS A 347 -13.75 2.48 20.45
C LYS A 347 -14.30 3.73 19.80
N GLU A 348 -13.49 4.77 19.61
CA GLU A 348 -13.90 6.00 18.92
C GLU A 348 -14.27 5.72 17.47
N ILE A 349 -13.44 4.97 16.72
CA ILE A 349 -13.74 4.51 15.36
C ILE A 349 -15.04 3.69 15.33
N MET A 350 -15.19 2.71 16.23
CA MET A 350 -16.40 1.88 16.32
C MET A 350 -17.66 2.71 16.58
N SER A 351 -17.57 3.80 17.33
CA SER A 351 -18.69 4.70 17.59
C SER A 351 -19.15 5.50 16.35
N MET A 352 -18.29 5.64 15.35
CA MET A 352 -18.59 6.32 14.07
C MET A 352 -19.26 5.39 13.04
N LEU A 353 -19.26 4.08 13.27
CA LEU A 353 -19.90 3.09 12.39
C LEU A 353 -21.42 3.19 12.48
N ARG A 354 -22.07 3.24 11.33
CA ARG A 354 -23.54 3.37 11.20
C ARG A 354 -24.11 2.33 10.23
#